data_066789e47d9f0e2c5d446bd6ae4f420c
#
_entry.id   066789e47d9f0e2c5d446bd6ae4f420c
#
_cell.length_a   1.000
_cell.length_b   1.000
_cell.length_c   1.000
_cell.angle_alpha   90.00
_cell.angle_beta   90.00
_cell.angle_gamma   90.00
#
_symmetry.space_group_name_H-M   'P 1'
#
loop_
_entity.id
_entity.type
_entity.pdbx_description
1 polymer ?
#
loop_
_entity_poly.entity_id
_entity_poly.type
_entity_poly.pdbx_seq_one_letter_code
_entity_poly.pdbx_strand_id
1 'polypeptide(L)'
;MRAVVLGKEPWSLRVDDDWPEPRADSGQVIVRVLGVGVCGSDLALLSGQWRPPYTPWVPGHEAFGEIVAVGPGVGAERIGQRVAIEPNIPCLVCPACRSGLTSACQDRRSLGFSAPGTLAERIAVPAEFAWEVLHVRQWARRASHHRRLLASLPRP
;
A
#
# COMPACT_ATOMS: atom_id res chain seq x y z
N MET A 1 5.57 -7.63 -13.33
CA MET A 1 5.53 -6.16 -13.05
C MET A 1 6.74 -5.73 -12.25
N ARG A 2 7.05 -4.42 -12.23
CA ARG A 2 8.10 -3.91 -11.37
C ARG A 2 7.63 -3.71 -9.93
N ALA A 3 8.52 -4.02 -8.97
CA ALA A 3 8.33 -3.71 -7.56
C ALA A 3 9.66 -3.30 -6.93
N VAL A 4 9.60 -2.50 -5.88
CA VAL A 4 10.75 -2.27 -5.00
C VAL A 4 10.67 -3.29 -3.88
N VAL A 5 11.72 -4.08 -3.73
CA VAL A 5 11.76 -5.15 -2.74
C VAL A 5 12.89 -4.96 -1.74
N LEU A 6 12.60 -5.25 -0.49
CA LEU A 6 13.56 -5.31 0.61
C LEU A 6 14.08 -6.75 0.71
N GLY A 7 15.38 -6.90 0.70
CA GLY A 7 16.07 -8.17 0.93
C GLY A 7 16.20 -8.51 2.42
N LYS A 8 17.14 -9.41 2.70
CA LYS A 8 17.40 -9.91 4.06
C LYS A 8 18.09 -8.88 4.96
N GLU A 9 19.02 -8.13 4.37
CA GLU A 9 19.82 -7.18 5.11
C GLU A 9 19.14 -5.82 5.22
N PRO A 10 19.35 -5.06 6.29
CA PRO A 10 18.88 -3.69 6.38
C PRO A 10 19.31 -2.87 5.16
N TRP A 11 18.42 -2.01 4.70
CA TRP A 11 18.63 -1.12 3.54
C TRP A 11 18.88 -1.83 2.19
N SER A 12 18.72 -3.16 2.11
CA SER A 12 18.93 -3.93 0.89
C SER A 12 17.76 -3.81 -0.09
N LEU A 13 17.42 -2.57 -0.47
CA LEU A 13 16.39 -2.30 -1.47
C LEU A 13 16.92 -2.53 -2.88
N ARG A 14 16.09 -3.15 -3.72
CA ARG A 14 16.34 -3.27 -5.15
C ARG A 14 15.03 -3.16 -5.94
N VAL A 15 15.13 -2.81 -7.20
CA VAL A 15 14.02 -2.95 -8.14
C VAL A 15 14.03 -4.38 -8.65
N ASP A 16 12.87 -5.01 -8.64
CA ASP A 16 12.62 -6.32 -9.22
C ASP A 16 11.66 -6.11 -10.40
N ASP A 17 12.13 -6.38 -11.61
CA ASP A 17 11.36 -6.15 -12.83
C ASP A 17 10.40 -7.29 -13.15
N ASP A 18 10.60 -8.46 -12.53
CA ASP A 18 9.85 -9.69 -12.78
C ASP A 18 8.93 -10.09 -11.60
N TRP A 19 8.59 -9.11 -10.73
CA TRP A 19 7.68 -9.38 -9.62
C TRP A 19 6.32 -9.89 -10.11
N PRO A 20 5.72 -10.91 -9.47
CA PRO A 20 4.45 -11.48 -9.90
C PRO A 20 3.33 -10.42 -10.01
N GLU A 21 2.53 -10.52 -11.05
CA GLU A 21 1.30 -9.70 -11.19
C GLU A 21 0.27 -10.13 -10.15
N PRO A 22 -0.36 -9.18 -9.43
CA PRO A 22 -1.43 -9.51 -8.51
C PRO A 22 -2.69 -9.94 -9.28
N ARG A 23 -3.47 -10.85 -8.68
CA ARG A 23 -4.79 -11.23 -9.17
C ARG A 23 -5.83 -10.74 -8.17
N ALA A 24 -6.98 -10.28 -8.68
CA ALA A 24 -8.09 -9.88 -7.83
C ALA A 24 -8.93 -11.11 -7.46
N ASP A 25 -8.93 -11.46 -6.18
CA ASP A 25 -9.85 -12.43 -5.61
C ASP A 25 -11.27 -11.83 -5.47
N SER A 26 -12.23 -12.64 -5.02
CA SER A 26 -13.59 -12.16 -4.74
C SER A 26 -13.56 -10.97 -3.77
N GLY A 27 -14.30 -9.91 -4.12
CA GLY A 27 -14.38 -8.68 -3.33
C GLY A 27 -13.14 -7.77 -3.44
N GLN A 28 -12.16 -8.07 -4.30
CA GLN A 28 -10.94 -7.28 -4.46
C GLN A 28 -10.94 -6.46 -5.76
N VAL A 29 -10.07 -5.45 -5.77
CA VAL A 29 -9.71 -4.66 -6.96
C VAL A 29 -8.20 -4.70 -7.17
N ILE A 30 -7.76 -4.57 -8.42
CA ILE A 30 -6.36 -4.27 -8.75
C ILE A 30 -6.23 -2.77 -8.91
N VAL A 31 -5.35 -2.19 -8.12
CA VAL A 31 -5.01 -0.77 -8.23
C VAL A 31 -3.65 -0.64 -8.91
N ARG A 32 -3.61 0.08 -10.02
CA ARG A 32 -2.39 0.59 -10.63
C ARG A 32 -1.91 1.77 -9.80
N VAL A 33 -0.78 1.62 -9.14
CA VAL A 33 -0.23 2.61 -8.21
C VAL A 33 0.33 3.80 -9.00
N LEU A 34 -0.12 5.00 -8.66
CA LEU A 34 0.32 6.27 -9.27
C LEU A 34 1.27 7.05 -8.38
N GLY A 35 1.25 6.77 -7.08
CA GLY A 35 2.17 7.38 -6.13
C GLY A 35 2.13 6.69 -4.78
N VAL A 36 3.28 6.69 -4.10
CA VAL A 36 3.47 6.13 -2.76
C VAL A 36 4.15 7.18 -1.89
N GLY A 37 3.63 7.40 -0.70
CA GLY A 37 4.30 8.15 0.37
C GLY A 37 5.29 7.26 1.11
N VAL A 38 6.35 7.88 1.64
CA VAL A 38 7.32 7.23 2.53
C VAL A 38 7.22 7.90 3.89
N CYS A 39 6.96 7.13 4.93
CA CYS A 39 6.86 7.63 6.29
C CYS A 39 7.94 7.04 7.22
N GLY A 40 7.97 7.51 8.48
CA GLY A 40 8.96 7.05 9.45
C GLY A 40 8.92 5.55 9.73
N SER A 41 7.76 4.91 9.60
CA SER A 41 7.61 3.46 9.79
C SER A 41 8.25 2.64 8.66
N ASP A 42 8.30 3.17 7.43
CA ASP A 42 9.08 2.55 6.36
C ASP A 42 10.57 2.57 6.70
N LEU A 43 11.07 3.67 7.27
CA LEU A 43 12.47 3.77 7.71
C LEU A 43 12.78 2.75 8.82
N ALA A 44 11.87 2.53 9.76
CA ALA A 44 12.02 1.52 10.80
C ALA A 44 12.07 0.09 10.22
N LEU A 45 11.28 -0.20 9.19
CA LEU A 45 11.34 -1.45 8.45
C LEU A 45 12.67 -1.60 7.70
N LEU A 46 13.08 -0.56 6.97
CA LEU A 46 14.30 -0.58 6.16
C LEU A 46 15.57 -0.68 7.00
N SER A 47 15.59 -0.07 8.18
CA SER A 47 16.73 -0.13 9.11
C SER A 47 16.83 -1.47 9.87
N GLY A 48 15.82 -2.34 9.75
CA GLY A 48 15.75 -3.61 10.45
C GLY A 48 15.28 -3.54 11.90
N GLN A 49 14.79 -2.37 12.36
CA GLN A 49 14.09 -2.25 13.65
C GLN A 49 12.83 -3.10 13.67
N TRP A 50 12.12 -3.14 12.52
CA TRP A 50 11.04 -4.06 12.27
C TRP A 50 11.44 -5.01 11.15
N ARG A 51 10.99 -6.26 11.25
CA ARG A 51 11.27 -7.29 10.25
C ARG A 51 9.98 -7.70 9.55
N PRO A 52 9.98 -7.79 8.23
CA PRO A 52 8.85 -8.34 7.51
C PRO A 52 8.70 -9.83 7.82
N PRO A 53 7.52 -10.44 7.58
CA PRO A 53 7.28 -11.85 7.81
C PRO A 53 8.24 -12.79 7.03
N TYR A 54 8.66 -12.34 5.85
CA TYR A 54 9.62 -13.04 4.98
C TYR A 54 10.34 -12.06 4.05
N THR A 55 11.33 -12.53 3.34
CA THR A 55 12.05 -11.77 2.30
C THR A 55 12.20 -12.60 1.02
N PRO A 56 12.17 -12.02 -0.18
CA PRO A 56 12.05 -10.57 -0.44
C PRO A 56 10.67 -10.03 -0.10
N TRP A 57 10.58 -8.77 0.32
CA TRP A 57 9.37 -8.12 0.80
C TRP A 57 9.09 -6.82 0.05
N VAL A 58 7.84 -6.55 -0.31
CA VAL A 58 7.42 -5.25 -0.87
C VAL A 58 7.00 -4.34 0.27
N PRO A 59 7.71 -3.25 0.56
CA PRO A 59 7.33 -2.26 1.56
C PRO A 59 6.31 -1.25 1.02
N GLY A 60 5.99 -0.21 1.83
CA GLY A 60 5.10 0.89 1.48
C GLY A 60 3.65 0.64 1.85
N HIS A 61 2.98 1.68 2.32
CA HIS A 61 1.61 1.61 2.82
C HIS A 61 0.78 2.87 2.55
N GLU A 62 1.37 3.97 2.14
CA GLU A 62 0.69 5.21 1.80
C GLU A 62 0.59 5.35 0.28
N ALA A 63 -0.49 4.84 -0.33
CA ALA A 63 -0.59 4.83 -1.78
C ALA A 63 -1.92 5.38 -2.29
N PHE A 64 -1.85 5.93 -3.48
CA PHE A 64 -2.99 6.23 -4.31
C PHE A 64 -2.79 5.68 -5.72
N GLY A 65 -3.89 5.41 -6.42
CA GLY A 65 -3.81 4.84 -7.75
C GLY A 65 -5.14 4.88 -8.49
N GLU A 66 -5.24 4.05 -9.50
CA GLU A 66 -6.42 3.89 -10.33
C GLU A 66 -6.79 2.40 -10.39
N ILE A 67 -8.06 2.09 -10.19
CA ILE A 67 -8.57 0.73 -10.32
C ILE A 67 -8.51 0.32 -11.80
N VAL A 68 -7.76 -0.76 -12.09
CA VAL A 68 -7.58 -1.26 -13.45
C VAL A 68 -8.27 -2.62 -13.69
N ALA A 69 -8.63 -3.32 -12.62
CA ALA A 69 -9.40 -4.55 -12.71
C ALA A 69 -10.19 -4.78 -11.41
N VAL A 70 -11.25 -5.55 -11.51
CA VAL A 70 -12.12 -5.94 -10.39
C VAL A 70 -12.24 -7.45 -10.32
N GLY A 71 -12.29 -8.00 -9.13
CA GLY A 71 -12.59 -9.40 -8.87
C GLY A 71 -14.09 -9.70 -8.81
N PRO A 72 -14.45 -10.99 -8.70
CA PRO A 72 -15.85 -11.38 -8.54
C PRO A 72 -16.53 -10.65 -7.39
N GLY A 73 -17.77 -10.21 -7.59
CA GLY A 73 -18.57 -9.49 -6.59
C GLY A 73 -18.31 -7.99 -6.50
N VAL A 74 -17.39 -7.44 -7.29
CA VAL A 74 -17.16 -5.98 -7.39
C VAL A 74 -17.68 -5.49 -8.72
N GLY A 75 -18.43 -4.37 -8.70
CA GLY A 75 -19.01 -3.78 -9.91
C GLY A 75 -17.96 -3.22 -10.87
N ALA A 76 -18.14 -3.47 -12.16
CA ALA A 76 -17.21 -3.02 -13.21
C ALA A 76 -17.12 -1.49 -13.34
N GLU A 77 -18.12 -0.76 -12.84
CA GLU A 77 -18.14 0.71 -12.79
C GLU A 77 -17.03 1.31 -11.93
N ARG A 78 -16.38 0.49 -11.09
CA ARG A 78 -15.22 0.88 -10.31
C ARG A 78 -13.94 1.02 -11.14
N ILE A 79 -13.87 0.40 -12.30
CA ILE A 79 -12.69 0.51 -13.19
C ILE A 79 -12.54 1.96 -13.66
N GLY A 80 -11.33 2.48 -13.57
CA GLY A 80 -10.99 3.87 -13.87
C GLY A 80 -11.15 4.83 -12.68
N GLN A 81 -11.74 4.41 -11.57
CA GLN A 81 -11.80 5.24 -10.36
C GLN A 81 -10.41 5.48 -9.80
N ARG A 82 -10.15 6.72 -9.40
CA ARG A 82 -8.96 7.07 -8.63
C ARG A 82 -9.24 6.87 -7.16
N VAL A 83 -8.33 6.16 -6.50
CA VAL A 83 -8.52 5.73 -5.11
C VAL A 83 -7.29 5.99 -4.26
N ALA A 84 -7.54 6.32 -2.98
CA ALA A 84 -6.57 6.19 -1.91
C ALA A 84 -6.72 4.81 -1.27
N ILE A 85 -5.61 4.15 -0.98
CA ILE A 85 -5.62 2.82 -0.37
C ILE A 85 -5.54 2.96 1.15
N GLU A 86 -6.52 2.38 1.86
CA GLU A 86 -6.45 2.22 3.32
C GLU A 86 -5.44 1.12 3.66
N PRO A 87 -4.34 1.43 4.36
CA PRO A 87 -3.29 0.44 4.60
C PRO A 87 -3.64 -0.58 5.68
N ASN A 88 -4.57 -0.25 6.57
CA ASN A 88 -4.95 -1.11 7.68
C ASN A 88 -6.26 -1.82 7.39
N ILE A 89 -6.17 -3.10 7.07
CA ILE A 89 -7.30 -3.93 6.62
C ILE A 89 -7.75 -4.82 7.79
N PRO A 90 -8.80 -4.45 8.56
CA PRO A 90 -9.34 -5.27 9.63
C PRO A 90 -10.09 -6.47 9.07
N CYS A 91 -10.32 -7.49 9.90
CA CYS A 91 -11.04 -8.71 9.47
C CYS A 91 -12.57 -8.52 9.37
N LEU A 92 -13.13 -7.45 9.93
CA LEU A 92 -14.56 -7.06 9.98
C LEU A 92 -15.50 -8.05 10.69
N VAL A 93 -15.00 -9.19 11.18
CA VAL A 93 -15.82 -10.25 11.78
C VAL A 93 -15.54 -10.51 13.27
N CYS A 94 -14.39 -10.10 13.80
CA CYS A 94 -14.06 -10.28 15.21
C CYS A 94 -14.89 -9.34 16.13
N PRO A 95 -14.95 -9.60 17.45
CA PRO A 95 -15.72 -8.77 18.37
C PRO A 95 -15.34 -7.29 18.33
N ALA A 96 -14.06 -6.96 18.23
CA ALA A 96 -13.59 -5.59 18.12
C ALA A 96 -14.12 -4.90 16.85
N CYS A 97 -14.05 -5.58 15.69
CA CYS A 97 -14.60 -5.05 14.45
C CYS A 97 -16.11 -4.85 14.52
N ARG A 98 -16.85 -5.82 15.08
CA ARG A 98 -18.31 -5.73 15.23
C ARG A 98 -18.76 -4.61 16.16
N SER A 99 -17.92 -4.20 17.11
CA SER A 99 -18.17 -3.05 17.98
C SER A 99 -17.67 -1.72 17.41
N GLY A 100 -17.14 -1.69 16.16
CA GLY A 100 -16.61 -0.49 15.51
C GLY A 100 -15.16 -0.17 15.88
N LEU A 101 -14.53 -0.94 16.75
CA LEU A 101 -13.13 -0.74 17.18
C LEU A 101 -12.16 -1.49 16.25
N THR A 102 -12.19 -1.15 14.95
CA THR A 102 -11.36 -1.82 13.92
C THR A 102 -9.85 -1.69 14.16
N SER A 103 -9.41 -0.63 14.85
CA SER A 103 -8.02 -0.45 15.27
C SER A 103 -7.54 -1.51 16.28
N ALA A 104 -8.45 -2.12 17.05
CA ALA A 104 -8.18 -3.21 17.99
C ALA A 104 -8.35 -4.61 17.35
N CYS A 105 -8.52 -4.70 16.05
CA CYS A 105 -8.61 -5.98 15.34
C CYS A 105 -7.30 -6.76 15.47
N GLN A 106 -7.36 -7.97 16.03
CA GLN A 106 -6.18 -8.84 16.21
C GLN A 106 -5.71 -9.45 14.88
N ASP A 107 -6.64 -9.66 13.93
CA ASP A 107 -6.36 -10.20 12.60
C ASP A 107 -6.16 -9.10 11.54
N ARG A 108 -5.85 -7.88 11.98
CA ARG A 108 -5.61 -6.76 11.09
C ARG A 108 -4.38 -7.00 10.23
N ARG A 109 -4.53 -6.90 8.92
CA ARG A 109 -3.41 -6.87 7.98
C ARG A 109 -3.01 -5.43 7.72
N SER A 110 -1.71 -5.14 7.79
CA SER A 110 -1.16 -3.82 7.48
C SER A 110 -0.25 -3.94 6.27
N LEU A 111 -0.59 -3.23 5.20
CA LEU A 111 0.19 -3.22 3.96
C LEU A 111 1.62 -2.75 4.24
N GLY A 112 2.60 -3.40 3.63
CA GLY A 112 4.00 -3.10 3.84
C GLY A 112 4.62 -3.71 5.11
N PHE A 113 3.79 -4.22 6.05
CA PHE A 113 4.24 -4.75 7.35
C PHE A 113 3.85 -6.22 7.57
N SER A 114 2.56 -6.52 7.67
CA SER A 114 2.05 -7.89 7.82
C SER A 114 1.42 -8.45 6.54
N ALA A 115 1.24 -7.60 5.54
CA ALA A 115 0.86 -7.94 4.17
C ALA A 115 1.78 -7.20 3.19
N PRO A 116 2.02 -7.73 1.98
CA PRO A 116 2.82 -7.05 0.96
C PRO A 116 2.34 -5.62 0.73
N GLY A 117 3.28 -4.71 0.51
CA GLY A 117 3.03 -3.29 0.44
C GLY A 117 2.80 -2.74 -0.96
N THR A 118 2.83 -1.42 -1.03
CA THR A 118 2.39 -0.65 -2.20
C THR A 118 3.52 -0.14 -3.09
N LEU A 119 4.79 -0.41 -2.77
CA LEU A 119 5.93 -0.04 -3.62
C LEU A 119 6.06 -0.99 -4.82
N ALA A 120 4.97 -1.16 -5.57
CA ALA A 120 4.85 -1.96 -6.78
C ALA A 120 3.97 -1.25 -7.80
N GLU A 121 4.06 -1.63 -9.08
CA GLU A 121 3.21 -1.04 -10.12
C GLU A 121 1.72 -1.31 -9.92
N ARG A 122 1.38 -2.47 -9.33
CA ARG A 122 0.01 -2.88 -9.03
C ARG A 122 -0.09 -3.58 -7.69
N ILE A 123 -1.25 -3.45 -7.07
CA ILE A 123 -1.58 -4.16 -5.83
C ILE A 123 -3.03 -4.62 -5.86
N ALA A 124 -3.31 -5.80 -5.29
CA ALA A 124 -4.67 -6.28 -5.02
C ALA A 124 -5.06 -5.85 -3.60
N VAL A 125 -6.20 -5.20 -3.46
CA VAL A 125 -6.76 -4.79 -2.16
C VAL A 125 -8.26 -5.06 -2.12
N PRO A 126 -8.86 -5.29 -0.95
CA PRO A 126 -10.32 -5.37 -0.86
C PRO A 126 -10.95 -4.07 -1.34
N ALA A 127 -12.00 -4.15 -2.11
CA ALA A 127 -12.64 -3.01 -2.78
C ALA A 127 -13.12 -1.94 -1.79
N GLU A 128 -13.55 -2.34 -0.61
CA GLU A 128 -14.01 -1.46 0.46
C GLU A 128 -12.89 -0.60 1.10
N PHE A 129 -11.62 -1.01 0.94
CA PHE A 129 -10.45 -0.26 1.42
C PHE A 129 -9.74 0.53 0.30
N ALA A 130 -10.35 0.60 -0.88
CA ALA A 130 -9.95 1.46 -1.99
C ALA A 130 -10.95 2.63 -2.09
N TRP A 131 -10.66 3.71 -1.37
CA TRP A 131 -11.55 4.87 -1.22
C TRP A 131 -11.46 5.80 -2.43
N GLU A 132 -12.60 6.10 -3.06
CA GLU A 132 -12.62 7.00 -4.19
C GLU A 132 -12.19 8.42 -3.80
N VAL A 133 -11.33 9.02 -4.63
CA VAL A 133 -10.81 10.37 -4.42
C VAL A 133 -11.25 11.28 -5.56
N LEU A 134 -12.23 12.13 -5.29
CA LEU A 134 -12.84 13.01 -6.30
C LEU A 134 -11.92 14.17 -6.75
N HIS A 135 -10.88 14.55 -5.97
CA HIS A 135 -10.02 15.71 -6.22
C HIS A 135 -8.52 15.43 -6.06
N VAL A 136 -7.96 14.61 -6.93
CA VAL A 136 -6.53 14.19 -6.89
C VAL A 136 -5.54 15.36 -7.03
N ARG A 137 -5.94 16.51 -7.62
CA ARG A 137 -5.05 17.66 -7.79
C ARG A 137 -4.49 18.25 -6.48
N GLN A 138 -5.22 18.10 -5.36
CA GLN A 138 -4.76 18.56 -4.05
C GLN A 138 -3.74 17.60 -3.39
N TRP A 139 -3.85 16.32 -3.66
CA TRP A 139 -2.95 15.29 -3.10
C TRP A 139 -1.56 15.32 -3.74
N ALA A 140 -1.47 15.43 -5.05
CA ALA A 140 -0.20 15.56 -5.76
C ALA A 140 0.59 16.81 -5.31
N ARG A 141 -0.09 17.89 -4.93
CA ARG A 141 0.55 19.09 -4.37
C ARG A 141 1.06 18.88 -2.94
N ARG A 142 0.41 18.06 -2.11
CA ARG A 142 0.86 17.74 -0.75
C ARG A 142 2.04 16.76 -0.75
N ALA A 143 2.02 15.75 -1.60
CA ALA A 143 3.17 14.84 -1.80
C ALA A 143 4.40 15.58 -2.34
N SER A 144 4.23 16.62 -3.17
CA SER A 144 5.34 17.45 -3.63
C SER A 144 5.94 18.33 -2.53
N HIS A 145 5.21 18.62 -1.46
CA HIS A 145 5.73 19.37 -0.31
C HIS A 145 6.75 18.54 0.50
N HIS A 146 6.51 17.23 0.64
CA HIS A 146 7.47 16.31 1.28
C HIS A 146 8.76 16.15 0.45
N ARG A 147 8.69 16.19 -0.87
CA ARG A 147 9.89 16.19 -1.73
C ARG A 147 10.80 17.41 -1.51
N ARG A 148 10.25 18.56 -1.19
CA ARG A 148 11.06 19.77 -0.89
C ARG A 148 11.77 19.67 0.46
N LEU A 149 11.18 19.00 1.46
CA LEU A 149 11.82 18.78 2.75
C LEU A 149 13.02 17.83 2.65
N LEU A 150 12.93 16.79 1.82
CA LEU A 150 14.05 15.86 1.60
C LEU A 150 15.21 16.48 0.79
N ALA A 151 14.92 17.48 -0.07
CA ALA A 151 15.94 18.20 -0.83
C ALA A 151 16.73 19.22 0.01
N SER A 152 16.26 19.58 1.20
CA SER A 152 16.89 20.53 2.12
C SER A 152 17.73 19.88 3.22
N LEU A 153 17.81 18.54 3.26
CA LEU A 153 18.68 17.86 4.22
C LEU A 153 20.14 17.94 3.73
N PRO A 154 21.10 18.30 4.62
CA PRO A 154 22.51 18.30 4.27
C PRO A 154 22.93 16.89 3.87
N ARG A 155 23.63 16.78 2.74
CA ARG A 155 24.23 15.51 2.32
C ARG A 155 25.40 15.17 3.27
N PRO A 156 25.56 13.90 3.64
CA PRO A 156 26.70 13.46 4.46
C PRO A 156 28.03 13.69 3.76
#